data_00d5bceb62787446e800bcd93e306cc0
#
_entry.id   00d5bceb62787446e800bcd93e306cc0
#
_cell.length_a   1.000
_cell.length_b   1.000
_cell.length_c   1.000
_cell.angle_alpha   90.00
_cell.angle_beta   90.00
_cell.angle_gamma   90.00
#
_symmetry.space_group_name_H-M   'P 1'
#
loop_
_entity.id
_entity.type
_entity.pdbx_description
1 polymer ?
#
loop_
_entity_poly.entity_id
_entity_poly.type
_entity_poly.pdbx_seq_one_letter_code
_entity_poly.pdbx_strand_id
1 'polypeptide(L)'
;TDTLAPKLSQSIFESDTLTLLFSEPVILKPEAIIISRDSINIPQPYQVKNTSIVTITHIPDSVTSIKLIGEYIQDWAGNIFTDSVKTVNIRRNQEEEHIRGGNILGSVSYDGKQSVKIEAHKIGSESYYMTDVENKKYNLSNLVSGLYEIWAFEVLNTRDPDIYFSGIWYPYRRAAQFAMY
;
A
#
# COMPACT_ATOMS: atom_id res chain seq x y z
N THR A 1 1.40 -12.54 23.79
CA THR A 1 2.76 -12.13 23.42
C THR A 1 2.94 -12.51 21.97
N ASP A 2 3.18 -11.52 21.11
CA ASP A 2 3.48 -11.76 19.70
C ASP A 2 4.88 -12.33 19.56
N THR A 3 5.03 -13.40 18.78
CA THR A 3 6.30 -14.09 18.53
C THR A 3 6.57 -14.27 17.04
N LEU A 4 5.71 -13.71 16.19
CA LEU A 4 5.89 -13.77 14.74
C LEU A 4 6.82 -12.64 14.30
N ALA A 5 7.78 -12.99 13.45
CA ALA A 5 8.68 -12.01 12.88
C ALA A 5 8.07 -11.39 11.61
N PRO A 6 8.22 -10.09 11.37
CA PRO A 6 7.73 -9.46 10.16
C PRO A 6 8.43 -10.03 8.92
N LYS A 7 7.70 -10.06 7.79
CA LYS A 7 8.16 -10.54 6.49
C LYS A 7 7.85 -9.51 5.42
N LEU A 8 8.66 -9.45 4.37
CA LEU A 8 8.31 -8.72 3.16
C LEU A 8 7.28 -9.54 2.38
N SER A 9 6.05 -9.05 2.30
CA SER A 9 4.95 -9.69 1.59
C SER A 9 5.00 -9.38 0.09
N GLN A 10 5.32 -8.12 -0.27
CA GLN A 10 5.36 -7.69 -1.66
C GLN A 10 6.30 -6.50 -1.85
N SER A 11 6.81 -6.34 -3.07
CA SER A 11 7.53 -5.16 -3.51
C SER A 11 7.06 -4.77 -4.91
N ILE A 12 6.80 -3.48 -5.12
CA ILE A 12 6.33 -2.90 -6.39
C ILE A 12 7.20 -1.71 -6.72
N PHE A 13 7.69 -1.64 -7.95
CA PHE A 13 8.42 -0.48 -8.46
C PHE A 13 7.64 0.16 -9.60
N GLU A 14 7.25 1.41 -9.41
CA GLU A 14 6.52 2.21 -10.40
C GLU A 14 6.95 3.67 -10.31
N SER A 15 7.10 4.33 -11.44
CA SER A 15 7.36 5.78 -11.52
C SER A 15 8.45 6.26 -10.53
N ASP A 16 9.63 5.61 -10.53
CA ASP A 16 10.76 5.89 -9.64
C ASP A 16 10.53 5.66 -8.14
N THR A 17 9.42 5.01 -7.79
CA THR A 17 9.07 4.71 -6.41
C THR A 17 9.03 3.20 -6.19
N LEU A 18 9.77 2.72 -5.21
CA LEU A 18 9.67 1.36 -4.71
C LEU A 18 8.79 1.34 -3.47
N THR A 19 7.71 0.59 -3.56
CA THR A 19 6.81 0.33 -2.44
C THR A 19 7.07 -1.06 -1.89
N LEU A 20 7.29 -1.13 -0.58
CA LEU A 20 7.49 -2.37 0.18
C LEU A 20 6.30 -2.57 1.10
N LEU A 21 5.66 -3.73 1.01
CA LEU A 21 4.59 -4.16 1.90
C LEU A 21 5.12 -5.25 2.82
N PHE A 22 5.00 -5.03 4.11
CA PHE A 22 5.31 -6.00 5.15
C PHE A 22 4.05 -6.73 5.62
N SER A 23 4.22 -7.94 6.16
CA SER A 23 3.12 -8.76 6.70
C SER A 23 2.42 -8.12 7.90
N GLU A 24 3.07 -7.17 8.54
CA GLU A 24 2.62 -6.50 9.75
C GLU A 24 3.33 -5.15 9.93
N PRO A 25 2.90 -4.31 10.87
CA PRO A 25 3.54 -3.04 11.19
C PRO A 25 5.00 -3.21 11.57
N VAL A 26 5.88 -2.39 10.97
CA VAL A 26 7.32 -2.45 11.19
C VAL A 26 7.89 -1.10 11.63
N ILE A 27 8.96 -1.19 12.42
CA ILE A 27 9.83 -0.07 12.80
C ILE A 27 11.17 -0.29 12.08
N LEU A 28 11.62 0.70 11.32
CA LEU A 28 12.88 0.66 10.60
C LEU A 28 13.86 1.66 11.19
N LYS A 29 15.13 1.26 11.28
CA LYS A 29 16.24 2.18 11.53
C LYS A 29 16.74 2.76 10.20
N PRO A 30 17.48 3.88 10.21
CA PRO A 30 17.97 4.52 8.97
C PRO A 30 18.78 3.60 8.06
N GLU A 31 19.48 2.62 8.62
CA GLU A 31 20.33 1.67 7.88
C GLU A 31 19.57 0.44 7.37
N ALA A 32 18.27 0.37 7.61
CA ALA A 32 17.43 -0.78 7.24
C ALA A 32 17.37 -1.01 5.73
N ILE A 33 17.51 0.04 4.93
CA ILE A 33 17.39 0.01 3.47
C ILE A 33 18.66 0.59 2.85
N ILE A 34 19.37 -0.23 2.08
CA ILE A 34 20.62 0.18 1.44
C ILE A 34 20.64 -0.17 -0.04
N ILE A 35 21.35 0.64 -0.82
CA ILE A 35 21.82 0.29 -2.17
C ILE A 35 23.31 -0.02 -2.11
N SER A 36 23.74 -0.95 -2.96
CA SER A 36 25.17 -1.19 -3.18
C SER A 36 25.59 -0.52 -4.47
N ARG A 37 26.55 0.41 -4.38
CA ARG A 37 27.18 1.07 -5.53
C ARG A 37 28.68 0.97 -5.37
N ASP A 38 29.38 0.44 -6.37
CA ASP A 38 30.85 0.31 -6.39
C ASP A 38 31.42 -0.33 -5.10
N SER A 39 30.74 -1.36 -4.60
CA SER A 39 31.06 -2.05 -3.34
C SER A 39 30.82 -1.23 -2.06
N ILE A 40 30.24 -0.04 -2.16
CA ILE A 40 29.87 0.80 -1.03
C ILE A 40 28.36 0.66 -0.78
N ASN A 41 27.99 0.40 0.47
CA ASN A 41 26.59 0.35 0.92
C ASN A 41 26.15 1.76 1.33
N ILE A 42 25.13 2.28 0.66
CA ILE A 42 24.59 3.63 0.91
C ILE A 42 23.18 3.49 1.46
N PRO A 43 22.91 3.97 2.68
CA PRO A 43 21.56 4.02 3.21
C PRO A 43 20.63 4.84 2.32
N GLN A 44 19.42 4.36 2.10
CA GLN A 44 18.41 5.05 1.31
C GLN A 44 17.36 5.69 2.20
N PRO A 45 17.01 6.96 1.97
CA PRO A 45 15.88 7.58 2.64
C PRO A 45 14.59 6.87 2.24
N TYR A 46 13.69 6.71 3.19
CA TYR A 46 12.39 6.08 2.99
C TYR A 46 11.30 6.87 3.71
N GLN A 47 10.06 6.65 3.32
CA GLN A 47 8.88 7.16 3.99
C GLN A 47 8.00 6.00 4.42
N VAL A 48 7.50 6.07 5.65
CA VAL A 48 6.48 5.13 6.13
C VAL A 48 5.12 5.74 5.80
N LYS A 49 4.43 5.19 4.82
CA LYS A 49 3.09 5.63 4.40
C LYS A 49 2.03 5.24 5.43
N ASN A 50 2.10 3.98 5.88
CA ASN A 50 1.43 3.49 7.07
C ASN A 50 2.36 2.49 7.75
N THR A 51 1.94 1.93 8.89
CA THR A 51 2.83 1.11 9.73
C THR A 51 3.40 -0.14 9.04
N SER A 52 2.77 -0.64 7.97
CA SER A 52 3.22 -1.81 7.20
C SER A 52 3.68 -1.50 5.77
N ILE A 53 3.57 -0.23 5.32
CA ILE A 53 3.94 0.19 3.97
C ILE A 53 5.06 1.22 4.02
N VAL A 54 6.14 0.91 3.33
CA VAL A 54 7.33 1.77 3.22
C VAL A 54 7.58 2.11 1.76
N THR A 55 7.81 3.38 1.47
CA THR A 55 8.14 3.85 0.12
C THR A 55 9.53 4.45 0.05
N ILE A 56 10.22 4.18 -1.04
CA ILE A 56 11.55 4.72 -1.37
C ILE A 56 11.41 5.41 -2.71
N THR A 57 11.65 6.71 -2.75
CA THR A 57 11.55 7.54 -3.96
C THR A 57 12.92 7.89 -4.51
N HIS A 58 12.96 8.35 -5.75
CA HIS A 58 14.19 8.83 -6.41
C HIS A 58 15.30 7.79 -6.47
N ILE A 59 14.95 6.54 -6.77
CA ILE A 59 15.95 5.48 -6.95
C ILE A 59 16.67 5.70 -8.28
N PRO A 60 18.01 5.88 -8.26
CA PRO A 60 18.76 6.11 -9.49
C PRO A 60 18.61 4.97 -10.51
N ASP A 61 18.59 5.29 -11.82
CA ASP A 61 18.42 4.31 -12.90
C ASP A 61 19.48 3.21 -12.90
N SER A 62 20.66 3.53 -12.41
CA SER A 62 21.76 2.56 -12.28
C SER A 62 21.55 1.51 -11.20
N VAL A 63 20.57 1.70 -10.30
CA VAL A 63 20.28 0.77 -9.20
C VAL A 63 19.31 -0.30 -9.68
N THR A 64 19.75 -1.54 -9.72
CA THR A 64 18.95 -2.71 -10.13
C THR A 64 18.36 -3.49 -8.97
N SER A 65 18.86 -3.27 -7.77
CA SER A 65 18.34 -3.89 -6.54
C SER A 65 18.65 -3.05 -5.32
N ILE A 66 17.86 -3.25 -4.29
CA ILE A 66 18.12 -2.77 -2.93
C ILE A 66 18.27 -3.94 -1.97
N LYS A 67 18.87 -3.70 -0.82
CA LYS A 67 18.95 -4.68 0.26
C LYS A 67 18.22 -4.15 1.49
N LEU A 68 17.41 -5.01 2.09
CA LEU A 68 16.83 -4.84 3.41
C LEU A 68 17.73 -5.54 4.42
N ILE A 69 18.15 -4.82 5.44
CA ILE A 69 19.02 -5.36 6.51
C ILE A 69 18.15 -5.70 7.71
N GLY A 70 17.97 -6.98 7.95
CA GLY A 70 16.97 -7.49 8.89
C GLY A 70 17.16 -7.03 10.33
N GLU A 71 18.39 -6.92 10.82
CA GLU A 71 18.68 -6.45 12.18
C GLU A 71 18.20 -5.01 12.48
N TYR A 72 17.91 -4.25 11.42
CA TYR A 72 17.39 -2.88 11.51
C TYR A 72 15.89 -2.77 11.24
N ILE A 73 15.19 -3.91 11.10
CA ILE A 73 13.75 -3.98 10.87
C ILE A 73 13.14 -4.86 11.96
N GLN A 74 12.20 -4.32 12.71
CA GLN A 74 11.49 -5.06 13.75
C GLN A 74 10.02 -4.67 13.79
N ASP A 75 9.18 -5.53 14.37
CA ASP A 75 7.80 -5.18 14.69
C ASP A 75 7.69 -4.40 16.01
N TRP A 76 6.46 -4.10 16.42
CA TRP A 76 6.18 -3.42 17.69
C TRP A 76 6.42 -4.29 18.92
N ALA A 77 6.45 -5.63 18.77
CA ALA A 77 6.76 -6.56 19.84
C ALA A 77 8.27 -6.78 20.02
N GLY A 78 9.09 -6.28 19.07
CA GLY A 78 10.53 -6.41 19.06
C GLY A 78 11.05 -7.64 18.31
N ASN A 79 10.17 -8.35 17.57
CA ASN A 79 10.62 -9.46 16.71
C ASN A 79 11.34 -8.90 15.48
N ILE A 80 12.54 -9.43 15.22
CA ILE A 80 13.39 -8.98 14.12
C ILE A 80 12.91 -9.63 12.81
N PHE A 81 13.01 -8.88 11.71
CA PHE A 81 12.69 -9.33 10.36
C PHE A 81 13.30 -10.71 10.04
N THR A 82 12.51 -11.54 9.38
CA THR A 82 12.85 -12.97 9.19
C THR A 82 14.17 -13.19 8.45
N ASP A 83 14.45 -12.39 7.41
CA ASP A 83 15.67 -12.53 6.63
C ASP A 83 16.77 -11.62 7.18
N SER A 84 17.96 -12.13 7.45
CA SER A 84 19.10 -11.30 7.87
C SER A 84 19.46 -10.23 6.83
N VAL A 85 19.37 -10.59 5.54
CA VAL A 85 19.48 -9.68 4.40
C VAL A 85 18.50 -10.14 3.31
N LYS A 86 17.63 -9.25 2.87
CA LYS A 86 16.70 -9.49 1.75
C LYS A 86 17.05 -8.61 0.57
N THR A 87 17.36 -9.21 -0.57
CA THR A 87 17.55 -8.48 -1.83
C THR A 87 16.21 -8.30 -2.54
N VAL A 88 15.87 -7.07 -2.86
CA VAL A 88 14.69 -6.68 -3.64
C VAL A 88 15.16 -6.17 -5.00
N ASN A 89 14.83 -6.90 -6.06
CA ASN A 89 15.17 -6.51 -7.42
C ASN A 89 14.22 -5.43 -7.94
N ILE A 90 14.77 -4.41 -8.58
CA ILE A 90 14.03 -3.32 -9.20
C ILE A 90 13.84 -3.67 -10.67
N ARG A 91 12.61 -3.93 -11.06
CA ARG A 91 12.24 -4.21 -12.45
C ARG A 91 11.69 -2.93 -13.09
N ARG A 92 12.53 -2.21 -13.88
CA ARG A 92 12.16 -0.96 -14.54
C ARG A 92 11.39 -1.15 -15.85
N ASN A 93 11.57 -2.27 -16.51
CA ASN A 93 10.93 -2.59 -17.79
C ASN A 93 9.86 -3.66 -17.59
N GLN A 94 8.79 -3.31 -16.89
CA GLN A 94 7.52 -3.81 -17.36
C GLN A 94 7.09 -2.75 -18.39
N GLU A 95 7.34 -3.00 -19.71
CA GLU A 95 6.43 -2.50 -20.71
C GLU A 95 5.05 -2.60 -20.09
N GLU A 96 4.31 -1.51 -20.14
CA GLU A 96 2.88 -1.57 -19.85
C GLU A 96 2.30 -2.58 -20.85
N GLU A 97 2.44 -3.87 -20.54
CA GLU A 97 1.46 -4.81 -21.05
C GLU A 97 0.15 -4.12 -20.67
N HIS A 98 -0.65 -3.83 -21.68
CA HIS A 98 -2.05 -3.45 -21.48
C HIS A 98 -2.71 -4.61 -20.76
N ILE A 99 -2.40 -4.71 -19.48
CA ILE A 99 -2.96 -5.71 -18.59
C ILE A 99 -4.42 -5.34 -18.54
N ARG A 100 -5.22 -6.22 -19.10
CA ARG A 100 -6.67 -6.15 -19.01
C ARG A 100 -6.99 -5.81 -17.57
N GLY A 101 -7.67 -4.69 -17.34
CA GLY A 101 -7.91 -4.16 -16.02
C GLY A 101 -8.44 -5.25 -15.09
N GLY A 102 -7.83 -5.36 -13.92
CA GLY A 102 -8.27 -6.26 -12.87
C GLY A 102 -9.61 -5.81 -12.29
N ASN A 103 -10.26 -6.69 -11.56
CA ASN A 103 -11.47 -6.36 -10.81
C ASN A 103 -11.28 -6.75 -9.36
N ILE A 104 -11.76 -5.87 -8.45
CA ILE A 104 -11.88 -6.19 -7.03
C ILE A 104 -13.37 -6.31 -6.71
N LEU A 105 -13.77 -7.50 -6.33
CA LEU A 105 -15.15 -7.84 -5.98
C LEU A 105 -15.23 -8.07 -4.48
N GLY A 106 -16.28 -7.55 -3.87
CA GLY A 106 -16.45 -7.74 -2.43
C GLY A 106 -17.88 -7.53 -1.96
N SER A 107 -18.06 -7.69 -0.66
CA SER A 107 -19.32 -7.42 0.01
C SER A 107 -19.11 -6.54 1.22
N VAL A 108 -20.11 -5.73 1.55
CA VAL A 108 -20.12 -4.84 2.71
C VAL A 108 -21.21 -5.32 3.66
N SER A 109 -20.83 -5.59 4.90
CA SER A 109 -21.80 -5.81 6.00
C SER A 109 -22.11 -4.46 6.62
N TYR A 110 -23.27 -3.91 6.28
CA TYR A 110 -23.74 -2.61 6.75
C TYR A 110 -25.23 -2.64 7.00
N ASP A 111 -25.62 -2.25 8.21
CA ASP A 111 -27.02 -2.27 8.67
C ASP A 111 -27.62 -0.84 8.74
N GLY A 112 -26.86 0.18 8.33
CA GLY A 112 -27.33 1.55 8.23
C GLY A 112 -28.28 1.77 7.04
N LYS A 113 -28.90 2.95 6.99
CA LYS A 113 -29.86 3.33 5.96
C LYS A 113 -29.24 4.14 4.81
N GLN A 114 -28.02 4.59 4.97
CA GLN A 114 -27.32 5.43 4.00
C GLN A 114 -26.71 4.56 2.89
N SER A 115 -26.50 5.17 1.73
CA SER A 115 -25.73 4.54 0.69
C SER A 115 -24.26 4.38 1.11
N VAL A 116 -23.61 3.36 0.64
CA VAL A 116 -22.18 3.12 0.86
C VAL A 116 -21.45 3.21 -0.46
N LYS A 117 -20.32 3.89 -0.49
CA LYS A 117 -19.38 3.91 -1.60
C LYS A 117 -18.09 3.19 -1.21
N ILE A 118 -17.49 2.56 -2.17
CA ILE A 118 -16.16 1.94 -2.06
C ILE A 118 -15.20 2.76 -2.89
N GLU A 119 -14.05 3.04 -2.31
CA GLU A 119 -12.94 3.72 -2.95
C GLU A 119 -11.70 2.85 -2.84
N ALA A 120 -10.97 2.70 -3.95
CA ALA A 120 -9.68 2.05 -4.01
C ALA A 120 -8.61 3.07 -4.40
N HIS A 121 -7.63 3.27 -3.54
CA HIS A 121 -6.44 4.07 -3.81
C HIS A 121 -5.29 3.17 -4.20
N LYS A 122 -4.70 3.40 -5.36
CA LYS A 122 -3.48 2.70 -5.75
C LYS A 122 -2.29 3.26 -4.96
N ILE A 123 -1.62 2.38 -4.20
CA ILE A 123 -0.47 2.76 -3.39
C ILE A 123 0.68 3.19 -4.29
N GLY A 124 1.29 4.34 -3.96
CA GLY A 124 2.39 4.90 -4.75
C GLY A 124 1.96 5.71 -5.97
N SER A 125 0.65 5.91 -6.17
CA SER A 125 0.11 6.75 -7.24
C SER A 125 -1.04 7.64 -6.72
N GLU A 126 -1.46 8.61 -7.50
CA GLU A 126 -2.63 9.42 -7.20
C GLU A 126 -3.92 8.83 -7.79
N SER A 127 -3.82 7.64 -8.39
CA SER A 127 -4.97 6.99 -9.01
C SER A 127 -5.92 6.44 -7.96
N TYR A 128 -7.19 6.73 -8.12
CA TYR A 128 -8.26 6.17 -7.31
C TYR A 128 -9.44 5.73 -8.18
N TYR A 129 -10.19 4.76 -7.69
CA TYR A 129 -11.35 4.19 -8.36
C TYR A 129 -12.50 4.13 -7.37
N MET A 130 -13.71 4.39 -7.84
CA MET A 130 -14.90 4.39 -7.00
C MET A 130 -16.01 3.55 -7.58
N THR A 131 -16.83 2.97 -6.72
CA THR A 131 -18.07 2.29 -7.07
C THR A 131 -19.10 2.39 -5.96
N ASP A 132 -20.36 2.28 -6.33
CA ASP A 132 -21.46 2.16 -5.36
C ASP A 132 -21.59 0.73 -4.86
N VAL A 133 -22.14 0.58 -3.67
CA VAL A 133 -22.54 -0.73 -3.12
C VAL A 133 -23.99 -0.99 -3.44
N GLU A 134 -24.23 -2.05 -4.23
CA GLU A 134 -25.57 -2.51 -4.57
C GLU A 134 -25.83 -3.90 -3.98
N ASN A 135 -26.93 -4.07 -3.29
CA ASN A 135 -27.29 -5.36 -2.67
C ASN A 135 -26.15 -5.94 -1.78
N LYS A 136 -25.50 -5.05 -1.01
CA LYS A 136 -24.34 -5.38 -0.15
C LYS A 136 -23.12 -5.89 -0.91
N LYS A 137 -23.04 -5.71 -2.21
CA LYS A 137 -21.91 -6.11 -3.07
C LYS A 137 -21.34 -4.93 -3.82
N TYR A 138 -20.06 -5.01 -4.16
CA TYR A 138 -19.40 -4.02 -5.00
C TYR A 138 -18.48 -4.69 -6.01
N ASN A 139 -18.21 -3.97 -7.11
CA ASN A 139 -17.25 -4.33 -8.14
C ASN A 139 -16.47 -3.09 -8.56
N LEU A 140 -15.22 -3.04 -8.21
CA LEU A 140 -14.25 -2.10 -8.76
C LEU A 140 -13.63 -2.75 -9.99
N SER A 141 -13.84 -2.19 -11.17
CA SER A 141 -13.42 -2.78 -12.45
C SER A 141 -12.37 -1.92 -13.15
N ASN A 142 -11.64 -2.55 -14.07
CA ASN A 142 -10.60 -1.92 -14.88
C ASN A 142 -9.45 -1.30 -14.06
N LEU A 143 -9.12 -1.90 -12.92
CA LEU A 143 -7.98 -1.47 -12.11
C LEU A 143 -6.67 -1.86 -12.79
N VAL A 144 -5.75 -0.93 -12.86
CA VAL A 144 -4.36 -1.21 -13.27
C VAL A 144 -3.71 -2.12 -12.23
N SER A 145 -2.83 -3.01 -12.64
CA SER A 145 -2.09 -3.88 -11.69
C SER A 145 -1.39 -3.05 -10.61
N GLY A 146 -1.47 -3.50 -9.37
CA GLY A 146 -0.86 -2.80 -8.24
C GLY A 146 -1.47 -3.18 -6.90
N LEU A 147 -1.00 -2.54 -5.85
CA LEU A 147 -1.56 -2.61 -4.50
C LEU A 147 -2.58 -1.51 -4.30
N TYR A 148 -3.66 -1.83 -3.62
CA TYR A 148 -4.75 -0.91 -3.35
C TYR A 148 -5.12 -0.89 -1.87
N GLU A 149 -5.33 0.31 -1.35
CA GLU A 149 -6.07 0.53 -0.11
C GLU A 149 -7.55 0.64 -0.46
N ILE A 150 -8.40 -0.14 0.18
CA ILE A 150 -9.84 -0.14 -0.04
C ILE A 150 -10.55 0.47 1.14
N TRP A 151 -11.34 1.48 0.88
CA TRP A 151 -12.13 2.20 1.87
C TRP A 151 -13.62 2.06 1.57
N ALA A 152 -14.42 1.88 2.61
CA ALA A 152 -15.87 1.93 2.53
C ALA A 152 -16.40 3.13 3.32
N PHE A 153 -17.24 3.93 2.69
CA PHE A 153 -17.80 5.15 3.28
C PHE A 153 -19.30 5.18 3.22
N GLU A 154 -19.89 5.62 4.29
CA GLU A 154 -21.29 5.99 4.35
C GLU A 154 -21.49 7.36 3.69
N VAL A 155 -22.39 7.46 2.71
CA VAL A 155 -22.69 8.71 2.00
C VAL A 155 -23.76 9.47 2.77
N LEU A 156 -23.36 10.51 3.50
CA LEU A 156 -24.27 11.31 4.31
C LEU A 156 -25.05 12.37 3.49
N ASN A 157 -24.53 12.76 2.33
CA ASN A 157 -25.19 13.72 1.46
C ASN A 157 -25.24 13.20 0.03
N THR A 158 -26.42 12.81 -0.42
CA THR A 158 -26.64 12.29 -1.77
C THR A 158 -26.57 13.36 -2.85
N ARG A 159 -26.57 14.66 -2.50
CA ARG A 159 -26.49 15.77 -3.46
C ARG A 159 -25.07 16.04 -3.90
N ASP A 160 -24.10 15.72 -3.06
CA ASP A 160 -22.68 15.91 -3.37
C ASP A 160 -21.87 14.72 -2.82
N PRO A 161 -21.93 13.56 -3.51
CA PRO A 161 -21.24 12.36 -3.07
C PRO A 161 -19.71 12.53 -3.10
N ASP A 162 -19.17 13.43 -3.91
CA ASP A 162 -17.72 13.59 -4.09
C ASP A 162 -17.07 14.40 -2.95
N ILE A 163 -17.87 15.08 -2.14
CA ILE A 163 -17.34 15.84 -0.99
C ILE A 163 -16.58 14.98 0.01
N TYR A 164 -16.83 13.67 0.01
CA TYR A 164 -16.15 12.69 0.86
C TYR A 164 -14.72 12.42 0.46
N PHE A 165 -14.41 12.63 -0.80
CA PHE A 165 -13.14 12.32 -1.41
C PHE A 165 -12.20 13.51 -1.46
N SER A 166 -12.68 14.69 -1.09
CA SER A 166 -11.87 15.92 -1.03
C SER A 166 -10.92 16.00 0.18
N GLY A 167 -10.77 14.92 0.93
CA GLY A 167 -9.91 14.87 2.11
C GLY A 167 -10.45 15.58 3.34
N ILE A 168 -11.66 16.10 3.29
CA ILE A 168 -12.31 16.73 4.45
C ILE A 168 -12.91 15.65 5.32
N TRP A 169 -12.17 15.24 6.34
CA TRP A 169 -12.65 14.33 7.37
C TRP A 169 -13.51 15.11 8.36
N TYR A 170 -14.83 14.95 8.26
CA TYR A 170 -15.70 15.39 9.33
C TYR A 170 -15.74 14.33 10.44
N PRO A 171 -15.78 14.72 11.72
CA PRO A 171 -15.76 13.78 12.84
C PRO A 171 -16.96 12.82 12.89
N TYR A 172 -17.94 13.00 12.03
CA TYR A 172 -19.15 12.18 11.92
C TYR A 172 -19.07 11.06 10.88
N ARG A 173 -17.95 10.91 10.19
CA ARG A 173 -17.76 9.84 9.23
C ARG A 173 -17.22 8.61 9.94
N ARG A 174 -17.92 7.52 9.77
CA ARG A 174 -17.38 6.21 10.10
C ARG A 174 -16.90 5.57 8.83
N ALA A 175 -15.61 5.36 8.70
CA ALA A 175 -15.11 4.35 7.77
C ALA A 175 -15.76 3.02 8.19
N ALA A 176 -16.53 2.43 7.29
CA ALA A 176 -17.24 1.20 7.60
C ALA A 176 -16.25 0.04 7.69
N GLN A 177 -15.22 0.03 6.84
CA GLN A 177 -14.18 -0.99 6.80
C GLN A 177 -12.98 -0.52 5.98
N PHE A 178 -11.80 -0.98 6.38
CA PHE A 178 -10.55 -0.84 5.63
C PHE A 178 -10.01 -2.22 5.29
N ALA A 179 -9.53 -2.40 4.06
CA ALA A 179 -8.84 -3.61 3.62
C ALA A 179 -7.74 -3.25 2.59
N MET A 180 -6.69 -4.05 2.54
CA MET A 180 -5.65 -3.98 1.50
C MET A 180 -5.73 -5.19 0.57
N TYR A 181 -5.57 -4.95 -0.74
CA TYR A 181 -5.56 -5.94 -1.78
C TYR A 181 -4.39 -5.74 -2.74
#